data_31a2f72e1dea2db9a349e11d430ffbde
#
_entry.id   31a2f72e1dea2db9a349e11d430ffbde
#
_cell.length_a   1.000
_cell.length_b   1.000
_cell.length_c   1.000
_cell.angle_alpha   90.00
_cell.angle_beta   90.00
_cell.angle_gamma   90.00
#
_symmetry.space_group_name_H-M   'P 1'
#
loop_
_entity.id
_entity.type
_entity.pdbx_description
1 polymer ?
#
loop_
_entity_poly.entity_id
_entity_poly.type
_entity_poly.pdbx_seq_one_letter_code
_entity_poly.pdbx_strand_id
1 'polypeptide(L)'
;SAQALAGRANGNWAAPIFVASCLLVPAVFLADKRRWVVAGVVVNLVASLAAYHWPDIARATGIELTAKNDPYKRARGWINLADGVAALLAEHPGTILVGEDREIIAHLVYRLHPAEYAAWNPGRPPRDHYEIVTTLADKRGRDVIYVGRQAAIPAIAERFASSERLGKVVVPIHKDFRR
;
A
#
# COMPACT_ATOMS: atom_id res chain seq x y z
N SER A 1 2.52 12.53 21.76
CA SER A 1 3.01 13.82 21.29
C SER A 1 1.82 14.79 21.15
N ALA A 2 2.02 16.09 21.39
CA ALA A 2 0.98 17.12 21.30
C ALA A 2 0.28 17.12 19.91
N GLN A 3 0.99 16.75 18.86
CA GLN A 3 0.49 16.67 17.50
C GLN A 3 -0.54 15.54 17.30
N ALA A 4 -0.46 14.46 18.09
CA ALA A 4 -1.47 13.38 18.08
C ALA A 4 -2.81 13.81 18.68
N LEU A 5 -2.79 14.82 19.56
CA LEU A 5 -4.00 15.42 20.17
C LEU A 5 -4.63 16.49 19.28
N ALA A 6 -3.84 17.10 18.37
CA ALA A 6 -4.28 18.21 17.52
C ALA A 6 -4.64 17.82 16.08
N GLY A 7 -4.38 16.57 15.66
CA GLY A 7 -4.61 16.16 14.28
C GLY A 7 -4.46 14.64 14.05
N ARG A 8 -4.46 14.23 12.79
CA ARG A 8 -4.21 12.83 12.40
C ARG A 8 -2.76 12.46 12.70
N ALA A 9 -2.54 11.52 13.62
CA ALA A 9 -1.24 10.90 13.84
C ALA A 9 -1.15 9.56 13.10
N ASN A 10 -0.06 9.36 12.35
CA ASN A 10 0.25 8.05 11.81
C ASN A 10 1.00 7.23 12.88
N GLY A 11 0.64 5.96 13.04
CA GLY A 11 1.25 5.08 14.06
C GLY A 11 2.77 4.96 13.97
N ASN A 12 3.34 5.16 12.78
CA ASN A 12 4.79 5.14 12.54
C ASN A 12 5.53 6.40 13.00
N TRP A 13 4.84 7.48 13.37
CA TRP A 13 5.51 8.69 13.89
C TRP A 13 6.18 8.47 15.25
N ALA A 14 5.75 7.43 15.97
CA ALA A 14 6.37 7.02 17.22
C ALA A 14 7.56 6.06 17.02
N ALA A 15 7.86 5.63 15.81
CA ALA A 15 8.93 4.66 15.53
C ALA A 15 10.32 5.04 16.09
N PRO A 16 10.78 6.32 16.06
CA PRO A 16 12.04 6.72 16.68
C PRO A 16 12.13 6.41 18.19
N ILE A 17 10.99 6.43 18.91
CA ILE A 17 10.95 6.09 20.33
C ILE A 17 11.32 4.62 20.53
N PHE A 18 10.89 3.73 19.66
CA PHE A 18 11.24 2.30 19.73
C PHE A 18 12.74 2.09 19.50
N VAL A 19 13.36 2.81 18.59
CA VAL A 19 14.81 2.74 18.35
C VAL A 19 15.59 3.15 19.59
N ALA A 20 15.23 4.29 20.19
CA ALA A 20 15.87 4.74 21.44
C ALA A 20 15.64 3.73 22.59
N SER A 21 14.44 3.16 22.69
CA SER A 21 14.11 2.18 23.72
C SER A 21 14.90 0.88 23.57
N CYS A 22 15.21 0.44 22.34
CA CYS A 22 16.04 -0.74 22.07
C CYS A 22 17.47 -0.59 22.62
N LEU A 23 17.96 0.64 22.75
CA LEU A 23 19.29 0.93 23.33
C LEU A 23 19.21 1.18 24.84
N LEU A 24 18.25 1.98 25.28
CA LEU A 24 18.13 2.41 26.68
C LEU A 24 17.67 1.28 27.61
N VAL A 25 16.71 0.48 27.18
CA VAL A 25 16.19 -0.62 28.02
C VAL A 25 17.28 -1.65 28.35
N PRO A 26 18.04 -2.18 27.39
CA PRO A 26 19.17 -3.06 27.70
C PRO A 26 20.23 -2.37 28.57
N ALA A 27 20.60 -1.13 28.26
CA ALA A 27 21.63 -0.40 29.00
C ALA A 27 21.28 -0.25 30.49
N VAL A 28 20.01 -0.01 30.80
CA VAL A 28 19.56 0.19 32.19
C VAL A 28 19.26 -1.14 32.91
N PHE A 29 18.69 -2.13 32.20
CA PHE A 29 18.14 -3.33 32.85
C PHE A 29 19.02 -4.59 32.72
N LEU A 30 20.04 -4.60 31.84
CA LEU A 30 20.88 -5.82 31.67
C LEU A 30 21.71 -6.16 32.88
N ALA A 31 22.16 -5.16 33.68
CA ALA A 31 22.96 -5.40 34.86
C ALA A 31 22.16 -6.14 35.94
N ASP A 32 20.99 -5.58 36.33
CA ASP A 32 20.25 -6.06 37.50
C ASP A 32 19.02 -6.93 37.17
N LYS A 33 18.45 -6.74 35.96
CA LYS A 33 17.16 -7.32 35.58
C LYS A 33 17.21 -8.08 34.25
N ARG A 34 18.36 -8.68 33.93
CA ARG A 34 18.61 -9.41 32.67
C ARG A 34 17.49 -10.39 32.30
N ARG A 35 16.93 -11.11 33.27
CA ARG A 35 15.83 -12.06 33.04
C ARG A 35 14.58 -11.37 32.42
N TRP A 36 14.27 -10.14 32.80
CA TRP A 36 13.13 -9.41 32.26
C TRP A 36 13.37 -8.92 30.84
N VAL A 37 14.61 -8.52 30.54
CA VAL A 37 14.99 -8.15 29.16
C VAL A 37 14.90 -9.39 28.26
N VAL A 38 15.45 -10.53 28.68
CA VAL A 38 15.35 -11.79 27.95
C VAL A 38 13.91 -12.23 27.77
N ALA A 39 13.09 -12.17 28.82
CA ALA A 39 11.67 -12.49 28.73
C ALA A 39 10.94 -11.58 27.74
N GLY A 40 11.21 -10.28 27.76
CA GLY A 40 10.66 -9.32 26.81
C GLY A 40 11.06 -9.62 25.36
N VAL A 41 12.31 -9.95 25.11
CA VAL A 41 12.80 -10.37 23.78
C VAL A 41 12.10 -11.65 23.34
N VAL A 42 12.00 -12.66 24.19
CA VAL A 42 11.32 -13.92 23.86
C VAL A 42 9.85 -13.69 23.53
N VAL A 43 9.14 -12.93 24.36
CA VAL A 43 7.72 -12.59 24.10
C VAL A 43 7.56 -11.87 22.76
N ASN A 44 8.41 -10.89 22.47
CA ASN A 44 8.36 -10.18 21.19
C ASN A 44 8.67 -11.09 20.00
N LEU A 45 9.65 -11.98 20.11
CA LEU A 45 9.96 -12.95 19.06
C LEU A 45 8.77 -13.89 18.81
N VAL A 46 8.20 -14.46 19.88
CA VAL A 46 7.02 -15.35 19.76
C VAL A 46 5.83 -14.60 19.13
N ALA A 47 5.54 -13.39 19.61
CA ALA A 47 4.46 -12.59 19.07
C ALA A 47 4.69 -12.22 17.59
N SER A 48 5.93 -11.87 17.22
CA SER A 48 6.29 -11.54 15.84
C SER A 48 6.18 -12.76 14.92
N LEU A 49 6.66 -13.93 15.37
CA LEU A 49 6.53 -15.18 14.62
C LEU A 49 5.06 -15.58 14.47
N ALA A 50 4.26 -15.47 15.52
CA ALA A 50 2.84 -15.75 15.47
C ALA A 50 2.10 -14.79 14.52
N ALA A 51 2.44 -13.51 14.55
CA ALA A 51 1.86 -12.52 13.63
C ALA A 51 2.27 -12.81 12.18
N TYR A 52 3.56 -13.11 11.94
CA TYR A 52 4.08 -13.39 10.59
C TYR A 52 3.45 -14.66 10.00
N HIS A 53 3.31 -15.72 10.80
CA HIS A 53 2.72 -16.99 10.39
C HIS A 53 1.21 -17.09 10.67
N TRP A 54 0.56 -15.95 10.96
CA TRP A 54 -0.86 -15.96 11.27
C TRP A 54 -1.74 -16.68 10.23
N PRO A 55 -1.54 -16.53 8.92
CA PRO A 55 -2.32 -17.27 7.92
C PRO A 55 -2.15 -18.79 8.02
N ASP A 56 -0.96 -19.26 8.37
CA ASP A 56 -0.67 -20.69 8.50
C ASP A 56 -1.25 -21.24 9.81
N ILE A 57 -1.14 -20.49 10.89
CA ILE A 57 -1.75 -20.81 12.18
C ILE A 57 -3.28 -20.88 12.03
N ALA A 58 -3.89 -19.90 11.38
CA ALA A 58 -5.33 -19.90 11.14
C ALA A 58 -5.77 -21.14 10.35
N ARG A 59 -5.01 -21.50 9.30
CA ARG A 59 -5.26 -22.71 8.52
C ARG A 59 -5.15 -23.98 9.38
N ALA A 60 -4.10 -24.11 10.17
CA ALA A 60 -3.86 -25.27 11.03
C ALA A 60 -4.91 -25.42 12.14
N THR A 61 -5.44 -24.32 12.65
CA THR A 61 -6.47 -24.30 13.70
C THR A 61 -7.91 -24.27 13.18
N GLY A 62 -8.11 -24.27 11.86
CA GLY A 62 -9.45 -24.20 11.26
C GLY A 62 -10.11 -22.82 11.36
N ILE A 63 -9.38 -21.77 11.72
CA ILE A 63 -9.91 -20.40 11.78
C ILE A 63 -10.05 -19.87 10.35
N GLU A 64 -11.27 -19.55 9.93
CA GLU A 64 -11.52 -18.90 8.65
C GLU A 64 -10.97 -17.47 8.66
N LEU A 65 -10.08 -17.15 7.71
CA LEU A 65 -9.58 -15.79 7.53
C LEU A 65 -10.66 -14.90 6.91
N THR A 66 -10.87 -13.76 7.55
CA THR A 66 -11.86 -12.75 7.14
C THR A 66 -11.19 -11.37 7.08
N ALA A 67 -11.90 -10.38 6.55
CA ALA A 67 -11.43 -9.00 6.56
C ALA A 67 -11.19 -8.44 7.99
N LYS A 68 -11.74 -9.06 9.02
CA LYS A 68 -11.57 -8.62 10.42
C LYS A 68 -10.31 -9.20 11.06
N ASN A 69 -9.97 -10.45 10.78
CA ASN A 69 -8.88 -11.18 11.45
C ASN A 69 -7.65 -11.43 10.58
N ASP A 70 -7.65 -11.00 9.30
CA ASP A 70 -6.46 -11.04 8.44
C ASP A 70 -5.67 -9.73 8.51
N PRO A 71 -4.53 -9.69 9.22
CA PRO A 71 -3.69 -8.50 9.27
C PRO A 71 -3.07 -8.15 7.91
N TYR A 72 -2.97 -9.12 7.00
CA TYR A 72 -2.36 -8.98 5.68
C TYR A 72 -3.36 -8.70 4.55
N LYS A 73 -4.63 -8.53 4.83
CA LYS A 73 -5.67 -8.29 3.81
C LYS A 73 -5.31 -7.15 2.83
N ARG A 74 -4.64 -6.10 3.32
CA ARG A 74 -4.23 -4.96 2.49
C ARG A 74 -2.99 -5.24 1.63
N ALA A 75 -2.21 -6.25 1.97
CA ALA A 75 -1.06 -6.69 1.18
C ALA A 75 -1.43 -7.69 0.09
N ARG A 76 -2.64 -8.25 0.14
CA ARG A 76 -3.11 -9.27 -0.81
C ARG A 76 -3.73 -8.66 -2.07
N GLY A 77 -3.75 -9.45 -3.13
CA GLY A 77 -4.47 -9.14 -4.38
C GLY A 77 -3.77 -8.18 -5.33
N TRP A 78 -2.60 -7.65 -4.98
CA TRP A 78 -1.87 -6.73 -5.86
C TRP A 78 -1.30 -7.41 -7.10
N ILE A 79 -0.97 -8.71 -7.03
CA ILE A 79 -0.52 -9.48 -8.18
C ILE A 79 -1.65 -9.58 -9.20
N ASN A 80 -2.81 -10.05 -8.77
CA ASN A 80 -3.97 -10.21 -9.63
C ASN A 80 -4.45 -8.89 -10.25
N LEU A 81 -4.37 -7.79 -9.47
CA LEU A 81 -4.64 -6.45 -10.01
C LEU A 81 -3.63 -6.08 -11.09
N ALA A 82 -2.35 -6.32 -10.85
CA ALA A 82 -1.29 -6.01 -11.80
C ALA A 82 -1.44 -6.84 -13.07
N ASP A 83 -1.75 -8.13 -12.96
CA ASP A 83 -1.98 -9.02 -14.11
C ASP A 83 -3.15 -8.52 -14.98
N GLY A 84 -4.25 -8.11 -14.34
CA GLY A 84 -5.38 -7.51 -15.04
C GLY A 84 -5.03 -6.19 -15.75
N VAL A 85 -4.22 -5.34 -15.12
CA VAL A 85 -3.75 -4.09 -15.74
C VAL A 85 -2.72 -4.38 -16.84
N ALA A 86 -1.88 -5.39 -16.68
CA ALA A 86 -0.91 -5.80 -17.71
C ALA A 86 -1.59 -6.22 -19.02
N ALA A 87 -2.70 -6.96 -18.92
CA ALA A 87 -3.48 -7.35 -20.10
C ALA A 87 -3.98 -6.11 -20.86
N LEU A 88 -4.54 -5.13 -20.15
CA LEU A 88 -5.02 -3.88 -20.75
C LEU A 88 -3.89 -3.06 -21.38
N LEU A 89 -2.72 -2.99 -20.73
CA LEU A 89 -1.55 -2.31 -21.31
C LEU A 89 -1.03 -3.01 -22.56
N ALA A 90 -1.12 -4.33 -22.63
CA ALA A 90 -0.71 -5.10 -23.82
C ALA A 90 -1.67 -4.87 -25.01
N GLU A 91 -2.96 -4.69 -24.74
CA GLU A 91 -3.97 -4.35 -25.76
C GLU A 91 -3.85 -2.91 -26.25
N HIS A 92 -3.25 -2.02 -25.45
CA HIS A 92 -3.09 -0.59 -25.77
C HIS A 92 -1.61 -0.15 -25.70
N PRO A 93 -0.77 -0.60 -26.65
CA PRO A 93 0.66 -0.31 -26.63
C PRO A 93 0.95 1.19 -26.76
N GLY A 94 1.95 1.67 -26.04
CA GLY A 94 2.37 3.07 -26.06
C GLY A 94 1.56 3.99 -25.13
N THR A 95 0.58 3.47 -24.40
CA THR A 95 -0.15 4.24 -23.41
C THR A 95 0.67 4.44 -22.13
N ILE A 96 0.39 5.53 -21.43
CA ILE A 96 1.03 5.87 -20.16
C ILE A 96 0.16 5.32 -19.02
N LEU A 97 0.80 4.61 -18.08
CA LEU A 97 0.12 4.15 -16.88
C LEU A 97 -0.07 5.30 -15.88
N VAL A 98 -1.32 5.58 -15.51
CA VAL A 98 -1.64 6.62 -14.53
C VAL A 98 -2.36 6.00 -13.34
N GLY A 99 -1.83 6.20 -12.14
CA GLY A 99 -2.43 5.72 -10.90
C GLY A 99 -3.14 6.82 -10.11
N GLU A 100 -4.31 6.50 -9.55
CA GLU A 100 -5.10 7.44 -8.74
C GLU A 100 -4.38 7.87 -7.47
N ASP A 101 -3.76 6.92 -6.80
CA ASP A 101 -3.09 7.14 -5.52
C ASP A 101 -1.73 6.42 -5.46
N ARG A 102 -0.96 6.78 -4.42
CA ARG A 102 0.36 6.22 -4.17
C ARG A 102 0.36 4.69 -4.04
N GLU A 103 -0.67 4.12 -3.44
CA GLU A 103 -0.73 2.67 -3.21
C GLU A 103 -0.85 1.93 -4.54
N ILE A 104 -1.76 2.38 -5.41
CA ILE A 104 -1.98 1.80 -6.72
C ILE A 104 -0.73 1.95 -7.60
N ILE A 105 -0.23 3.18 -7.76
CA ILE A 105 0.90 3.42 -8.67
C ILE A 105 2.17 2.70 -8.21
N ALA A 106 2.45 2.65 -6.90
CA ALA A 106 3.62 1.98 -6.36
C ALA A 106 3.61 0.48 -6.69
N HIS A 107 2.47 -0.18 -6.47
CA HIS A 107 2.35 -1.62 -6.75
C HIS A 107 2.41 -1.94 -8.24
N LEU A 108 1.77 -1.12 -9.08
CA LEU A 108 1.77 -1.33 -10.53
C LEU A 108 3.15 -1.07 -11.12
N VAL A 109 3.82 0.02 -10.75
CA VAL A 109 5.19 0.33 -11.22
C VAL A 109 6.16 -0.75 -10.79
N TYR A 110 6.11 -1.20 -9.53
CA TYR A 110 6.99 -2.24 -9.01
C TYR A 110 6.80 -3.58 -9.73
N ARG A 111 5.59 -3.92 -10.17
CA ARG A 111 5.31 -5.23 -10.78
C ARG A 111 5.38 -5.23 -12.29
N LEU A 112 4.92 -4.17 -12.92
CA LEU A 112 4.79 -4.12 -14.38
C LEU A 112 6.01 -3.48 -15.06
N HIS A 113 6.80 -2.67 -14.32
CA HIS A 113 7.94 -1.92 -14.85
C HIS A 113 7.55 -1.18 -16.15
N PRO A 114 6.44 -0.41 -16.16
CA PRO A 114 5.98 0.25 -17.36
C PRO A 114 7.04 1.24 -17.87
N ALA A 115 7.15 1.40 -19.19
CA ALA A 115 8.10 2.33 -19.78
C ALA A 115 7.82 3.78 -19.34
N GLU A 116 6.54 4.13 -19.25
CA GLU A 116 6.12 5.44 -18.78
C GLU A 116 4.93 5.32 -17.79
N TYR A 117 5.01 6.13 -16.76
CA TYR A 117 3.93 6.23 -15.77
C TYR A 117 3.83 7.63 -15.17
N ALA A 118 2.68 7.93 -14.57
CA ALA A 118 2.50 9.14 -13.79
C ALA A 118 1.49 8.93 -12.64
N ALA A 119 1.66 9.67 -11.56
CA ALA A 119 0.66 9.78 -10.53
C ALA A 119 -0.41 10.82 -10.93
N TRP A 120 -1.66 10.54 -10.61
CA TRP A 120 -2.72 11.50 -10.82
C TRP A 120 -2.64 12.64 -9.80
N ASN A 121 -2.27 13.83 -10.28
CA ASN A 121 -2.25 15.04 -9.46
C ASN A 121 -2.95 16.20 -10.20
N PRO A 122 -4.20 16.52 -9.88
CA PRO A 122 -5.01 17.52 -10.59
C PRO A 122 -4.66 18.97 -10.19
N GLY A 123 -3.38 19.31 -10.06
CA GLY A 123 -2.95 20.70 -9.80
C GLY A 123 -3.01 21.12 -8.34
N ARG A 124 -2.97 20.17 -7.42
CA ARG A 124 -2.77 20.40 -5.97
C ARG A 124 -1.29 20.21 -5.58
N PRO A 125 -0.85 20.69 -4.42
CA PRO A 125 0.48 20.41 -3.92
C PRO A 125 0.75 18.90 -3.83
N PRO A 126 1.94 18.42 -4.23
CA PRO A 126 2.30 16.99 -4.16
C PRO A 126 2.21 16.46 -2.73
N ARG A 127 1.65 15.26 -2.58
CA ARG A 127 1.47 14.59 -1.27
C ARG A 127 2.39 13.41 -1.07
N ASP A 128 3.00 12.92 -2.14
CA ASP A 128 3.89 11.76 -2.09
C ASP A 128 4.98 11.84 -3.16
N HIS A 129 5.91 10.88 -3.09
CA HIS A 129 7.05 10.82 -3.98
C HIS A 129 6.67 10.74 -5.46
N TYR A 130 5.67 9.93 -5.81
CA TYR A 130 5.26 9.76 -7.21
C TYR A 130 4.71 11.05 -7.79
N GLU A 131 3.94 11.81 -7.00
CA GLU A 131 3.43 13.12 -7.42
C GLU A 131 4.52 14.18 -7.55
N ILE A 132 5.67 14.00 -6.87
CA ILE A 132 6.83 14.91 -6.99
C ILE A 132 7.64 14.61 -8.25
N VAL A 133 7.88 13.31 -8.51
CA VAL A 133 8.82 12.88 -9.58
C VAL A 133 8.16 12.63 -10.92
N THR A 134 6.83 12.65 -10.99
CA THR A 134 6.08 12.45 -12.24
C THR A 134 5.12 13.60 -12.51
N THR A 135 4.87 13.88 -13.78
CA THR A 135 3.89 14.87 -14.22
C THR A 135 3.18 14.38 -15.46
N LEU A 136 1.92 14.81 -15.66
CA LEU A 136 1.20 14.64 -16.90
C LEU A 136 1.30 15.88 -17.81
N ALA A 137 1.88 16.97 -17.32
CA ALA A 137 1.94 18.23 -18.06
C ALA A 137 2.79 18.13 -19.34
N ASP A 138 3.85 17.32 -19.30
CA ASP A 138 4.77 17.05 -20.41
C ASP A 138 4.27 15.93 -21.36
N LYS A 139 3.15 15.30 -21.04
CA LYS A 139 2.60 14.12 -21.75
C LYS A 139 1.30 14.44 -22.52
N ARG A 140 1.13 15.72 -22.87
CA ARG A 140 -0.06 16.17 -23.63
C ARG A 140 -0.16 15.48 -24.98
N GLY A 141 -1.38 15.12 -25.37
CA GLY A 141 -1.66 14.43 -26.64
C GLY A 141 -1.31 12.95 -26.64
N ARG A 142 -0.94 12.38 -25.48
CA ARG A 142 -0.69 10.96 -25.31
C ARG A 142 -1.88 10.27 -24.68
N ASP A 143 -2.10 9.04 -25.07
CA ASP A 143 -3.12 8.17 -24.47
C ASP A 143 -2.65 7.66 -23.12
N VAL A 144 -3.58 7.53 -22.16
CA VAL A 144 -3.31 7.05 -20.82
C VAL A 144 -4.26 5.93 -20.43
N ILE A 145 -3.77 4.97 -19.66
CA ILE A 145 -4.61 4.04 -18.91
C ILE A 145 -4.61 4.48 -17.46
N TYR A 146 -5.75 5.00 -17.03
CA TYR A 146 -5.95 5.42 -15.65
C TYR A 146 -6.47 4.24 -14.81
N VAL A 147 -5.80 3.97 -13.69
CA VAL A 147 -6.19 2.94 -12.73
C VAL A 147 -6.59 3.60 -11.42
N GLY A 148 -7.86 3.45 -11.07
CA GLY A 148 -8.44 4.04 -9.86
C GLY A 148 -9.46 3.13 -9.20
N ARG A 149 -9.90 3.53 -8.00
CA ARG A 149 -10.89 2.76 -7.21
C ARG A 149 -12.33 3.05 -7.62
N GLN A 150 -12.58 4.16 -8.28
CA GLN A 150 -13.90 4.59 -8.69
C GLN A 150 -14.15 4.26 -10.16
N ALA A 151 -15.40 3.90 -10.47
CA ALA A 151 -15.80 3.50 -11.81
C ALA A 151 -15.85 4.67 -12.82
N ALA A 152 -16.06 5.88 -12.35
CA ALA A 152 -16.06 7.10 -13.15
C ALA A 152 -15.53 8.25 -12.30
N ILE A 153 -14.63 9.04 -12.87
CA ILE A 153 -14.11 10.25 -12.24
C ILE A 153 -14.27 11.39 -13.22
N PRO A 154 -15.36 12.17 -13.09
CA PRO A 154 -15.65 13.30 -14.00
C PRO A 154 -14.45 14.24 -14.17
N ALA A 155 -13.74 14.53 -13.07
CA ALA A 155 -12.56 15.38 -13.07
C ALA A 155 -11.39 14.84 -13.93
N ILE A 156 -11.39 13.56 -14.29
CA ILE A 156 -10.43 12.98 -15.24
C ILE A 156 -10.95 13.13 -16.65
N ALA A 157 -12.19 12.70 -16.89
CA ALA A 157 -12.80 12.77 -18.21
C ALA A 157 -12.76 14.18 -18.81
N GLU A 158 -12.98 15.21 -17.99
CA GLU A 158 -12.95 16.62 -18.39
C GLU A 158 -11.56 17.12 -18.86
N ARG A 159 -10.49 16.37 -18.56
CA ARG A 159 -9.12 16.76 -18.93
C ARG A 159 -8.58 16.06 -20.17
N PHE A 160 -9.33 15.14 -20.74
CA PHE A 160 -8.98 14.39 -21.95
C PHE A 160 -10.01 14.66 -23.05
N ALA A 161 -9.56 14.55 -24.30
CA ALA A 161 -10.43 14.73 -25.46
C ALA A 161 -11.54 13.68 -25.53
N SER A 162 -11.24 12.47 -25.08
CA SER A 162 -12.19 11.37 -24.92
C SER A 162 -11.79 10.50 -23.75
N SER A 163 -12.75 9.78 -23.20
CA SER A 163 -12.51 8.77 -22.16
C SER A 163 -13.48 7.63 -22.34
N GLU A 164 -12.98 6.41 -22.23
CA GLU A 164 -13.80 5.21 -22.22
C GLU A 164 -13.43 4.32 -21.04
N ARG A 165 -14.38 3.50 -20.64
CA ARG A 165 -14.15 2.54 -19.57
C ARG A 165 -13.69 1.21 -20.16
N LEU A 166 -12.41 0.87 -20.02
CA LEU A 166 -11.85 -0.37 -20.52
C LEU A 166 -12.32 -1.60 -19.74
N GLY A 167 -12.56 -1.46 -18.43
CA GLY A 167 -13.01 -2.60 -17.66
C GLY A 167 -13.03 -2.35 -16.14
N LYS A 168 -13.23 -3.44 -15.41
CA LYS A 168 -13.14 -3.50 -13.95
C LYS A 168 -12.38 -4.74 -13.55
N VAL A 169 -11.23 -4.57 -12.93
CA VAL A 169 -10.50 -5.67 -12.29
C VAL A 169 -11.01 -5.84 -10.87
N VAL A 170 -11.64 -6.97 -10.57
CA VAL A 170 -12.14 -7.29 -9.22
C VAL A 170 -11.32 -8.44 -8.66
N VAL A 171 -10.60 -8.17 -7.59
CA VAL A 171 -9.80 -9.19 -6.90
C VAL A 171 -10.47 -9.53 -5.57
N PRO A 172 -11.15 -10.68 -5.46
CA PRO A 172 -11.74 -11.12 -4.21
C PRO A 172 -10.60 -11.56 -3.27
N ILE A 173 -10.55 -10.99 -2.07
CA ILE A 173 -9.57 -11.34 -1.04
C ILE A 173 -10.27 -12.13 0.07
N HIS A 174 -11.42 -11.64 0.51
CA HIS A 174 -12.36 -12.28 1.42
C HIS A 174 -13.78 -12.02 0.93
N LYS A 175 -14.78 -12.73 1.49
CA LYS A 175 -16.19 -12.59 1.11
C LYS A 175 -16.68 -11.14 1.14
N ASP A 176 -16.20 -10.38 2.12
CA ASP A 176 -16.56 -8.99 2.42
C ASP A 176 -15.45 -7.97 2.08
N PHE A 177 -14.36 -8.40 1.44
CA PHE A 177 -13.24 -7.53 1.11
C PHE A 177 -12.68 -7.84 -0.28
N ARG A 178 -12.75 -6.85 -1.16
CA ARG A 178 -12.29 -6.91 -2.57
C ARG A 178 -11.33 -5.77 -2.85
N ARG A 179 -10.51 -5.96 -3.84
CA ARG A 179 -9.62 -4.95 -4.41
C ARG A 179 -9.91 -4.76 -5.89
#